data_27e4caa38b416fec6fa829b3dcaeacf3
#
_entry.id   27e4caa38b416fec6fa829b3dcaeacf3
#
_cell.length_a   1.000
_cell.length_b   1.000
_cell.length_c   1.000
_cell.angle_alpha   90.00
_cell.angle_beta   90.00
_cell.angle_gamma   90.00
#
_symmetry.space_group_name_H-M   'P 1'
#
loop_
_entity.id
_entity.type
_entity.pdbx_description
1 polymer ?
#
loop_
_entity_poly.entity_id
_entity_poly.type
_entity_poly.pdbx_seq_one_letter_code
_entity_poly.pdbx_strand_id
1 'polypeptide(L)'
;MRNLGGMPLYSFEGKSPTVHPTAFVALTASVIGDVTVEENASVWYGVVLRGDFGPIVVRAGANVQDGSVMHSPKGIVTEIGPGATIGHACVVHGATIGEEALVGNHATVLDGAAVGARTLVAAGSVVTGEIPAEVLAMGTPARVKGPIAGTSAEAWVRSNPQVYRDLAQRHRAAVAEV
;
A
#
# COMPACT_ATOMS: atom_id res chain seq x y z
N MET A 1 4.57 -20.65 -22.56
CA MET A 1 4.42 -19.49 -21.67
C MET A 1 3.45 -18.55 -22.35
N ARG A 2 2.22 -18.41 -21.86
CA ARG A 2 1.28 -17.40 -22.41
C ARG A 2 1.77 -16.05 -21.91
N ASN A 3 2.03 -15.17 -22.84
CA ASN A 3 2.37 -13.78 -22.58
C ASN A 3 1.12 -13.12 -22.00
N LEU A 4 0.98 -13.14 -20.68
CA LEU A 4 0.03 -12.26 -19.99
C LEU A 4 0.49 -10.85 -20.34
N GLY A 5 -0.32 -10.08 -21.06
CA GLY A 5 0.00 -8.75 -21.55
C GLY A 5 0.83 -7.97 -20.53
N GLY A 6 1.86 -7.25 -21.00
CA GLY A 6 2.88 -6.69 -20.12
C GLY A 6 2.31 -5.94 -18.94
N MET A 7 3.01 -6.00 -17.80
CA MET A 7 2.62 -5.24 -16.60
C MET A 7 2.33 -3.79 -16.99
N PRO A 8 1.27 -3.15 -16.42
CA PRO A 8 0.88 -1.79 -16.79
C PRO A 8 1.82 -0.74 -16.18
N LEU A 9 3.06 -0.74 -16.66
CA LEU A 9 4.15 0.15 -16.24
C LEU A 9 4.31 1.26 -17.27
N TYR A 10 4.33 2.49 -16.80
CA TYR A 10 4.44 3.68 -17.67
C TYR A 10 5.61 4.55 -17.23
N SER A 11 6.49 4.91 -18.20
CA SER A 11 7.51 5.92 -17.95
C SER A 11 6.91 7.33 -17.98
N PHE A 12 7.43 8.22 -17.16
CA PHE A 12 7.10 9.65 -17.17
C PHE A 12 8.38 10.48 -17.06
N GLU A 13 8.62 11.39 -18.00
CA GLU A 13 9.80 12.28 -18.06
C GLU A 13 11.13 11.55 -17.80
N GLY A 14 11.31 10.38 -18.42
CA GLY A 14 12.54 9.58 -18.33
C GLY A 14 12.65 8.70 -17.07
N LYS A 15 11.73 8.79 -16.13
CA LYS A 15 11.63 7.88 -14.97
C LYS A 15 10.70 6.74 -15.30
N SER A 16 11.10 5.53 -14.91
CA SER A 16 10.32 4.30 -15.13
C SER A 16 10.20 3.52 -13.84
N PRO A 17 9.07 2.86 -13.62
CA PRO A 17 8.90 2.01 -12.44
C PRO A 17 9.93 0.90 -12.36
N THR A 18 10.42 0.63 -11.15
CA THR A 18 11.26 -0.52 -10.82
C THR A 18 10.44 -1.51 -10.02
N VAL A 19 10.21 -2.70 -10.58
CA VAL A 19 9.42 -3.75 -9.95
C VAL A 19 10.30 -4.98 -9.74
N HIS A 20 10.40 -5.44 -8.48
CA HIS A 20 11.17 -6.65 -8.17
C HIS A 20 10.54 -7.88 -8.83
N PRO A 21 11.34 -8.85 -9.35
CA PRO A 21 10.83 -10.03 -10.06
C PRO A 21 9.86 -10.91 -9.25
N THR A 22 9.93 -10.87 -7.92
CA THR A 22 9.01 -11.64 -7.04
C THR A 22 7.75 -10.87 -6.68
N ALA A 23 7.68 -9.56 -6.97
CA ALA A 23 6.50 -8.76 -6.71
C ALA A 23 5.32 -9.14 -7.63
N PHE A 24 4.13 -8.94 -7.16
CA PHE A 24 2.89 -9.09 -7.94
C PHE A 24 2.32 -7.72 -8.30
N VAL A 25 2.10 -7.48 -9.59
CA VAL A 25 1.37 -6.31 -10.09
C VAL A 25 0.23 -6.82 -10.95
N ALA A 26 -1.00 -6.53 -10.55
CA ALA A 26 -2.19 -6.93 -11.28
C ALA A 26 -2.28 -6.22 -12.65
N LEU A 27 -2.83 -6.91 -13.66
CA LEU A 27 -2.89 -6.41 -15.04
C LEU A 27 -3.67 -5.11 -15.22
N THR A 28 -4.57 -4.79 -14.29
CA THR A 28 -5.38 -3.56 -14.32
C THR A 28 -4.86 -2.46 -13.38
N ALA A 29 -3.73 -2.69 -12.71
CA ALA A 29 -3.07 -1.61 -11.98
C ALA A 29 -2.45 -0.60 -12.96
N SER A 30 -2.10 0.59 -12.50
CA SER A 30 -1.33 1.58 -13.27
C SER A 30 -0.16 2.07 -12.42
N VAL A 31 1.07 1.77 -12.85
CA VAL A 31 2.30 2.14 -12.15
C VAL A 31 3.09 3.10 -13.02
N ILE A 32 3.22 4.35 -12.60
CA ILE A 32 3.64 5.46 -13.47
C ILE A 32 4.81 6.23 -12.84
N GLY A 33 5.89 6.44 -13.60
CA GLY A 33 7.03 7.30 -13.23
C GLY A 33 7.94 6.70 -12.17
N ASP A 34 8.32 7.52 -11.18
CA ASP A 34 9.26 7.19 -10.11
C ASP A 34 8.61 6.32 -9.01
N VAL A 35 8.43 5.04 -9.32
CA VAL A 35 7.83 4.08 -8.41
C VAL A 35 8.74 2.87 -8.22
N THR A 36 8.96 2.48 -6.97
CA THR A 36 9.68 1.25 -6.63
C THR A 36 8.73 0.28 -5.92
N VAL A 37 8.65 -0.95 -6.43
CA VAL A 37 7.92 -2.07 -5.81
C VAL A 37 8.93 -3.16 -5.47
N GLU A 38 9.16 -3.37 -4.18
CA GLU A 38 10.20 -4.26 -3.68
C GLU A 38 9.75 -5.73 -3.66
N GLU A 39 10.64 -6.61 -3.18
CA GLU A 39 10.45 -8.05 -3.18
C GLU A 39 9.18 -8.49 -2.44
N ASN A 40 8.47 -9.46 -2.99
CA ASN A 40 7.24 -10.03 -2.43
C ASN A 40 6.13 -9.02 -2.11
N ALA A 41 6.27 -7.77 -2.53
CA ALA A 41 5.20 -6.79 -2.45
C ALA A 41 4.10 -7.08 -3.48
N SER A 42 2.89 -6.58 -3.24
CA SER A 42 1.77 -6.80 -4.15
C SER A 42 0.93 -5.54 -4.40
N VAL A 43 0.65 -5.28 -5.67
CA VAL A 43 -0.17 -4.17 -6.16
C VAL A 43 -1.37 -4.76 -6.90
N TRP A 44 -2.56 -4.55 -6.35
CA TRP A 44 -3.77 -5.25 -6.75
C TRP A 44 -4.57 -4.52 -7.85
N TYR A 45 -5.74 -5.06 -8.19
CA TYR A 45 -6.50 -4.61 -9.35
C TYR A 45 -7.00 -3.17 -9.22
N GLY A 46 -6.88 -2.39 -10.29
CA GLY A 46 -7.31 -1.00 -10.31
C GLY A 46 -6.51 -0.03 -9.44
N VAL A 47 -5.41 -0.47 -8.84
CA VAL A 47 -4.50 0.41 -8.08
C VAL A 47 -3.81 1.38 -9.02
N VAL A 48 -3.68 2.65 -8.58
CA VAL A 48 -2.90 3.67 -9.29
C VAL A 48 -1.75 4.12 -8.38
N LEU A 49 -0.51 3.90 -8.82
CA LEU A 49 0.70 4.45 -8.20
C LEU A 49 1.28 5.47 -9.18
N ARG A 50 1.12 6.77 -8.88
CA ARG A 50 1.54 7.84 -9.78
C ARG A 50 2.68 8.68 -9.16
N GLY A 51 3.92 8.32 -9.52
CA GLY A 51 5.16 8.95 -9.08
C GLY A 51 5.68 9.98 -10.10
N ASP A 52 4.86 10.96 -10.48
CA ASP A 52 5.20 12.00 -11.45
C ASP A 52 5.84 13.23 -10.78
N PHE A 53 5.43 13.61 -9.57
CA PHE A 53 6.01 14.71 -8.82
C PHE A 53 7.05 14.27 -7.79
N GLY A 54 6.80 13.21 -7.07
CA GLY A 54 7.67 12.65 -6.07
C GLY A 54 7.68 11.11 -6.12
N PRO A 55 8.68 10.45 -5.54
CA PRO A 55 8.79 9.01 -5.58
C PRO A 55 7.74 8.32 -4.70
N ILE A 56 7.35 7.11 -5.13
CA ILE A 56 6.53 6.18 -4.35
C ILE A 56 7.35 4.92 -4.12
N VAL A 57 7.38 4.43 -2.88
CA VAL A 57 8.07 3.20 -2.51
C VAL A 57 7.11 2.25 -1.82
N VAL A 58 6.91 1.07 -2.40
CA VAL A 58 6.20 -0.04 -1.79
C VAL A 58 7.25 -1.05 -1.34
N ARG A 59 7.50 -1.11 -0.04
CA ARG A 59 8.56 -1.91 0.56
C ARG A 59 8.25 -3.41 0.54
N ALA A 60 9.27 -4.20 0.85
CA ALA A 60 9.22 -5.65 0.83
C ALA A 60 8.00 -6.23 1.56
N GLY A 61 7.27 -7.12 0.90
CA GLY A 61 6.11 -7.81 1.44
C GLY A 61 4.87 -6.95 1.73
N ALA A 62 4.91 -5.66 1.43
CA ALA A 62 3.74 -4.77 1.57
C ALA A 62 2.68 -5.07 0.52
N ASN A 63 1.42 -4.73 0.81
CA ASN A 63 0.33 -4.91 -0.15
C ASN A 63 -0.52 -3.64 -0.28
N VAL A 64 -0.86 -3.30 -1.52
CA VAL A 64 -1.74 -2.19 -1.88
C VAL A 64 -2.95 -2.77 -2.59
N GLN A 65 -4.09 -2.76 -1.90
CA GLN A 65 -5.28 -3.47 -2.33
C GLN A 65 -6.11 -2.68 -3.33
N ASP A 66 -7.05 -3.39 -3.95
CA ASP A 66 -7.82 -2.97 -5.11
C ASP A 66 -8.38 -1.56 -5.03
N GLY A 67 -8.27 -0.82 -6.15
CA GLY A 67 -8.83 0.53 -6.28
C GLY A 67 -8.14 1.62 -5.47
N SER A 68 -7.05 1.32 -4.74
CA SER A 68 -6.31 2.33 -3.97
C SER A 68 -5.49 3.23 -4.87
N VAL A 69 -5.33 4.49 -4.46
CA VAL A 69 -4.58 5.51 -5.20
C VAL A 69 -3.47 6.08 -4.34
N MET A 70 -2.25 6.09 -4.87
CA MET A 70 -1.09 6.72 -4.25
C MET A 70 -0.50 7.78 -5.15
N HIS A 71 -0.16 8.90 -4.55
CA HIS A 71 0.51 9.99 -5.22
C HIS A 71 1.50 10.67 -4.26
N SER A 72 2.56 11.23 -4.79
CA SER A 72 3.56 11.96 -4.01
C SER A 72 3.66 13.39 -4.49
N PRO A 73 3.57 14.39 -3.59
CA PRO A 73 3.87 15.76 -3.94
C PRO A 73 5.37 15.96 -4.17
N LYS A 74 5.73 17.09 -4.78
CA LYS A 74 7.12 17.41 -5.11
C LYS A 74 8.01 17.42 -3.87
N GLY A 75 9.11 16.67 -3.91
CA GLY A 75 10.10 16.63 -2.84
C GLY A 75 9.72 15.78 -1.63
N ILE A 76 8.60 15.08 -1.68
CA ILE A 76 8.15 14.15 -0.64
C ILE A 76 8.11 12.74 -1.21
N VAL A 77 8.43 11.76 -0.38
CA VAL A 77 8.28 10.34 -0.71
C VAL A 77 6.99 9.82 -0.09
N THR A 78 6.15 9.15 -0.87
CA THR A 78 5.09 8.32 -0.32
C THR A 78 5.64 6.92 -0.10
N GLU A 79 5.72 6.49 1.15
CA GLU A 79 6.34 5.23 1.51
C GLU A 79 5.36 4.29 2.23
N ILE A 80 5.26 3.06 1.72
CA ILE A 80 4.54 1.97 2.35
C ILE A 80 5.57 1.01 2.90
N GLY A 81 5.69 0.98 4.22
CA GLY A 81 6.72 0.24 4.95
C GLY A 81 6.65 -1.28 4.76
N PRO A 82 7.70 -2.01 5.19
CA PRO A 82 7.77 -3.45 5.02
C PRO A 82 6.55 -4.16 5.63
N GLY A 83 5.95 -5.08 4.88
CA GLY A 83 4.77 -5.81 5.34
C GLY A 83 3.51 -4.98 5.59
N ALA A 84 3.53 -3.68 5.34
CA ALA A 84 2.34 -2.84 5.57
C ALA A 84 1.21 -3.19 4.60
N THR A 85 -0.01 -3.00 5.06
CA THR A 85 -1.23 -3.23 4.29
C THR A 85 -1.97 -1.92 4.05
N ILE A 86 -2.22 -1.63 2.79
CA ILE A 86 -3.18 -0.60 2.39
C ILE A 86 -4.44 -1.31 1.89
N GLY A 87 -5.52 -1.15 2.64
CA GLY A 87 -6.81 -1.74 2.32
C GLY A 87 -7.43 -1.23 1.02
N HIS A 88 -8.58 -1.78 0.65
CA HIS A 88 -9.26 -1.44 -0.60
C HIS A 88 -9.71 0.01 -0.66
N ALA A 89 -9.59 0.63 -1.84
CA ALA A 89 -10.05 1.98 -2.16
C ALA A 89 -9.53 3.08 -1.21
N CYS A 90 -8.29 2.92 -0.71
CA CYS A 90 -7.62 3.93 0.10
C CYS A 90 -6.97 5.02 -0.77
N VAL A 91 -6.76 6.19 -0.17
CA VAL A 91 -5.92 7.25 -0.74
C VAL A 91 -4.73 7.48 0.20
N VAL A 92 -3.50 7.38 -0.33
CA VAL A 92 -2.28 7.72 0.41
C VAL A 92 -1.52 8.77 -0.39
N HIS A 93 -1.37 9.95 0.17
CA HIS A 93 -0.79 11.09 -0.50
C HIS A 93 0.30 11.73 0.37
N GLY A 94 1.57 11.71 -0.09
CA GLY A 94 2.68 12.37 0.60
C GLY A 94 2.91 11.90 2.04
N ALA A 95 2.71 10.61 2.33
CA ALA A 95 2.68 10.07 3.70
C ALA A 95 3.59 8.86 3.87
N THR A 96 3.91 8.54 5.12
CA THR A 96 4.70 7.36 5.50
C THR A 96 3.83 6.39 6.30
N ILE A 97 3.77 5.14 5.84
CA ILE A 97 3.12 4.04 6.52
C ILE A 97 4.18 3.12 7.11
N GLY A 98 4.19 2.95 8.41
CA GLY A 98 5.18 2.15 9.13
C GLY A 98 5.09 0.65 8.85
N GLU A 99 6.14 -0.06 9.26
CA GLU A 99 6.24 -1.52 9.13
C GLU A 99 5.01 -2.22 9.69
N GLU A 100 4.45 -3.17 8.94
CA GLU A 100 3.28 -3.98 9.30
C GLU A 100 2.03 -3.17 9.72
N ALA A 101 1.99 -1.85 9.49
CA ALA A 101 0.78 -1.08 9.75
C ALA A 101 -0.34 -1.48 8.77
N LEU A 102 -1.58 -1.40 9.24
CA LEU A 102 -2.76 -1.69 8.44
C LEU A 102 -3.64 -0.43 8.32
N VAL A 103 -3.75 0.08 7.12
CA VAL A 103 -4.68 1.15 6.75
C VAL A 103 -5.97 0.50 6.24
N GLY A 104 -7.04 0.64 7.00
CA GLY A 104 -8.34 0.02 6.70
C GLY A 104 -9.02 0.60 5.46
N ASN A 105 -9.92 -0.17 4.87
CA ASN A 105 -10.62 0.17 3.62
C ASN A 105 -11.19 1.59 3.61
N HIS A 106 -11.10 2.28 2.45
CA HIS A 106 -11.59 3.65 2.25
C HIS A 106 -10.96 4.71 3.17
N ALA A 107 -9.86 4.40 3.85
CA ALA A 107 -9.16 5.42 4.63
C ALA A 107 -8.33 6.34 3.72
N THR A 108 -8.13 7.57 4.19
CA THR A 108 -7.30 8.56 3.52
C THR A 108 -6.15 8.98 4.45
N VAL A 109 -4.92 8.94 3.94
CA VAL A 109 -3.72 9.41 4.66
C VAL A 109 -3.12 10.56 3.86
N LEU A 110 -3.07 11.75 4.46
CA LEU A 110 -2.73 13.00 3.78
C LEU A 110 -1.26 13.40 3.97
N ASP A 111 -0.86 14.47 3.28
CA ASP A 111 0.51 14.97 3.22
C ASP A 111 1.14 15.18 4.60
N GLY A 112 2.35 14.68 4.75
CA GLY A 112 3.11 14.79 5.99
C GLY A 112 2.61 13.91 7.13
N ALA A 113 1.55 13.14 6.92
CA ALA A 113 1.09 12.19 7.93
C ALA A 113 2.01 10.97 8.03
N ALA A 114 2.14 10.44 9.23
CA ALA A 114 2.89 9.22 9.52
C ALA A 114 2.05 8.25 10.35
N VAL A 115 1.92 7.02 9.88
CA VAL A 115 1.29 5.93 10.63
C VAL A 115 2.38 5.04 11.20
N GLY A 116 2.47 4.93 12.52
CA GLY A 116 3.48 4.13 13.20
C GLY A 116 3.36 2.63 12.91
N ALA A 117 4.47 1.91 13.13
CA ALA A 117 4.53 0.48 12.89
C ALA A 117 3.44 -0.30 13.65
N ARG A 118 2.93 -1.37 13.05
CA ARG A 118 1.92 -2.27 13.64
C ARG A 118 0.67 -1.55 14.17
N THR A 119 0.34 -0.40 13.61
CA THR A 119 -0.87 0.36 13.93
C THR A 119 -2.02 -0.03 12.99
N LEU A 120 -3.23 -0.10 13.53
CA LEU A 120 -4.46 -0.20 12.73
C LEU A 120 -5.13 1.17 12.61
N VAL A 121 -5.23 1.67 11.40
CA VAL A 121 -6.14 2.77 11.04
C VAL A 121 -7.47 2.15 10.60
N ALA A 122 -8.55 2.45 11.31
CA ALA A 122 -9.87 1.88 10.99
C ALA A 122 -10.39 2.36 9.63
N ALA A 123 -11.25 1.55 9.02
CA ALA A 123 -11.87 1.86 7.73
C ALA A 123 -12.57 3.23 7.73
N GLY A 124 -12.49 3.96 6.60
CA GLY A 124 -13.10 5.28 6.42
C GLY A 124 -12.48 6.41 7.24
N SER A 125 -11.34 6.19 7.88
CA SER A 125 -10.66 7.23 8.66
C SER A 125 -9.86 8.20 7.79
N VAL A 126 -9.64 9.43 8.28
CA VAL A 126 -8.78 10.44 7.64
C VAL A 126 -7.62 10.79 8.57
N VAL A 127 -6.40 10.39 8.19
CA VAL A 127 -5.17 10.68 8.93
C VAL A 127 -4.53 11.95 8.38
N THR A 128 -4.33 12.94 9.25
CA THR A 128 -3.78 14.26 8.88
C THR A 128 -2.50 14.62 9.66
N GLY A 129 -1.94 13.69 10.41
CA GLY A 129 -0.74 13.91 11.23
C GLY A 129 -0.17 12.58 11.71
N GLU A 130 0.64 12.63 12.75
CA GLU A 130 1.31 11.45 13.28
C GLU A 130 0.38 10.58 14.13
N ILE A 131 0.38 9.28 13.85
CA ILE A 131 -0.25 8.23 14.67
C ILE A 131 0.89 7.34 15.21
N PRO A 132 1.00 7.13 16.52
CA PRO A 132 2.07 6.31 17.09
C PRO A 132 1.92 4.82 16.72
N ALA A 133 2.97 4.05 17.02
CA ALA A 133 2.98 2.61 16.77
C ALA A 133 2.04 1.84 17.72
N GLU A 134 1.59 0.66 17.27
CA GLU A 134 0.87 -0.34 18.06
C GLU A 134 -0.47 0.13 18.65
N VAL A 135 -1.13 1.06 17.96
CA VAL A 135 -2.44 1.61 18.38
C VAL A 135 -3.54 1.37 17.36
N LEU A 136 -4.78 1.46 17.83
CA LEU A 136 -5.96 1.67 16.98
C LEU A 136 -6.21 3.17 16.86
N ALA A 137 -6.27 3.67 15.63
CA ALA A 137 -6.69 5.04 15.31
C ALA A 137 -7.95 5.01 14.44
N MET A 138 -8.91 5.91 14.69
CA MET A 138 -10.14 5.98 13.90
C MET A 138 -10.77 7.37 13.90
N GLY A 139 -11.57 7.64 12.87
CA GLY A 139 -12.39 8.85 12.73
C GLY A 139 -11.88 9.83 11.67
N THR A 140 -12.60 10.95 11.53
CA THR A 140 -12.32 12.04 10.58
C THR A 140 -12.34 13.37 11.32
N PRO A 141 -11.18 13.90 11.74
CA PRO A 141 -9.84 13.33 11.62
C PRO A 141 -9.61 12.14 12.58
N ALA A 142 -8.68 11.24 12.20
CA ALA A 142 -8.34 10.06 12.99
C ALA A 142 -7.73 10.45 14.34
N ARG A 143 -8.13 9.71 15.40
CA ARG A 143 -7.59 9.86 16.76
C ARG A 143 -7.29 8.48 17.33
N VAL A 144 -6.24 8.41 18.12
CA VAL A 144 -5.88 7.21 18.88
C VAL A 144 -7.02 6.82 19.82
N LYS A 145 -7.40 5.55 19.82
CA LYS A 145 -8.44 4.97 20.69
C LYS A 145 -7.85 4.11 21.79
N GLY A 146 -6.66 3.57 21.58
CA GLY A 146 -5.94 2.75 22.54
C GLY A 146 -4.94 1.82 21.88
N PRO A 147 -4.21 1.01 22.67
CA PRO A 147 -3.31 -0.01 22.15
C PRO A 147 -4.10 -1.13 21.44
N ILE A 148 -3.47 -1.76 20.45
CA ILE A 148 -4.07 -2.94 19.79
C ILE A 148 -3.75 -4.26 20.52
N ALA A 149 -2.78 -4.26 21.43
CA ALA A 149 -2.35 -5.46 22.14
C ALA A 149 -3.52 -6.20 22.81
N GLY A 150 -3.62 -7.51 22.55
CA GLY A 150 -4.70 -8.37 23.06
C GLY A 150 -6.05 -8.19 22.39
N THR A 151 -6.16 -7.40 21.33
CA THR A 151 -7.43 -7.16 20.61
C THR A 151 -7.47 -7.90 19.27
N SER A 152 -8.65 -7.95 18.65
CA SER A 152 -8.80 -8.45 17.28
C SER A 152 -8.01 -7.61 16.25
N ALA A 153 -7.76 -6.33 16.53
CA ALA A 153 -6.96 -5.46 15.69
C ALA A 153 -5.51 -5.97 15.59
N GLU A 154 -4.91 -6.42 16.68
CA GLU A 154 -3.57 -7.02 16.67
C GLU A 154 -3.51 -8.27 15.78
N ALA A 155 -4.51 -9.15 15.91
CA ALA A 155 -4.56 -10.36 15.09
C ALA A 155 -4.62 -10.04 13.58
N TRP A 156 -5.41 -9.03 13.19
CA TRP A 156 -5.51 -8.56 11.80
C TRP A 156 -4.18 -7.99 11.29
N VAL A 157 -3.56 -7.10 12.05
CA VAL A 157 -2.28 -6.48 11.69
C VAL A 157 -1.20 -7.55 11.49
N ARG A 158 -1.11 -8.52 12.37
CA ARG A 158 -0.09 -9.59 12.31
C ARG A 158 -0.30 -10.59 11.18
N SER A 159 -1.54 -10.96 10.89
CA SER A 159 -1.82 -12.02 9.90
C SER A 159 -1.86 -11.51 8.46
N ASN A 160 -2.31 -10.29 8.26
CA ASN A 160 -2.62 -9.76 6.92
C ASN A 160 -1.43 -9.76 5.95
N PRO A 161 -0.20 -9.39 6.34
CA PRO A 161 0.94 -9.41 5.44
C PRO A 161 1.20 -10.79 4.82
N GLN A 162 1.14 -11.85 5.62
CA GLN A 162 1.37 -13.21 5.11
C GLN A 162 0.22 -13.67 4.21
N VAL A 163 -1.03 -13.39 4.61
CA VAL A 163 -2.20 -13.74 3.80
C VAL A 163 -2.09 -13.15 2.40
N TYR A 164 -1.70 -11.88 2.29
CA TYR A 164 -1.58 -11.21 0.99
C TYR A 164 -0.34 -11.66 0.18
N ARG A 165 0.77 -12.01 0.83
CA ARG A 165 1.90 -12.64 0.13
C ARG A 165 1.48 -13.97 -0.51
N ASP A 166 0.80 -14.83 0.24
CA ASP A 166 0.35 -16.13 -0.26
C ASP A 166 -0.70 -15.98 -1.37
N LEU A 167 -1.63 -15.03 -1.18
CA LEU A 167 -2.65 -14.74 -2.18
C LEU A 167 -2.05 -14.19 -3.49
N ALA A 168 -1.06 -13.31 -3.40
CA ALA A 168 -0.36 -12.77 -4.55
C ALA A 168 0.33 -13.86 -5.39
N GLN A 169 0.96 -14.84 -4.73
CA GLN A 169 1.55 -15.99 -5.44
C GLN A 169 0.48 -16.85 -6.14
N ARG A 170 -0.67 -17.05 -5.51
CA ARG A 170 -1.80 -17.78 -6.12
C ARG A 170 -2.35 -17.05 -7.34
N HIS A 171 -2.53 -15.72 -7.26
CA HIS A 171 -2.96 -14.91 -8.40
C HIS A 171 -1.95 -14.96 -9.53
N ARG A 172 -0.67 -14.83 -9.24
CA ARG A 172 0.42 -14.93 -10.22
C ARG A 172 0.42 -16.27 -10.98
N ALA A 173 0.06 -17.35 -10.29
CA ALA A 173 0.07 -18.69 -10.85
C ALA A 173 -1.22 -19.07 -11.61
N ALA A 174 -2.37 -18.53 -11.22
CA ALA A 174 -3.68 -19.10 -11.59
C ALA A 174 -4.65 -18.12 -12.27
N VAL A 175 -4.42 -16.79 -12.21
CA VAL A 175 -5.32 -15.84 -12.90
C VAL A 175 -5.11 -15.92 -14.40
N ALA A 176 -6.21 -16.09 -15.13
CA ALA A 176 -6.26 -16.08 -16.57
C ALA A 176 -7.46 -15.27 -17.06
N GLU A 177 -7.29 -14.60 -18.19
CA GLU A 177 -8.38 -13.96 -18.92
C GLU A 177 -9.22 -15.06 -19.60
N VAL A 178 -10.55 -14.93 -19.53
CA VAL A 178 -11.54 -15.87 -20.10
C VAL A 178 -12.34 -15.25 -21.18
#